data_d53c3aba5804717e2c9aa38bf0cfb3e9
#
_entry.id   d53c3aba5804717e2c9aa38bf0cfb3e9
#
_cell.length_a   1.000
_cell.length_b   1.000
_cell.length_c   1.000
_cell.angle_alpha   90.00
_cell.angle_beta   90.00
_cell.angle_gamma   90.00
#
_symmetry.space_group_name_H-M   'P 1'
#
loop_
_entity.id
_entity.type
_entity.pdbx_description
1 polymer ?
#
loop_
_entity_poly.entity_id
_entity_poly.type
_entity_poly.pdbx_seq_one_letter_code
_entity_poly.pdbx_strand_id
1 'polypeptide(L)'
;MKRKILTVLAILLGLAGLGVLLYPSVSNWMEQAKQRRQIAAYQEAQAQMEQKRRAALLSEADRYNQKLAELGISFDMLGEAEKEALLIDGKSYDELLLAEDSGVMGYLEIEKIKLKLPIYHGVSEEALESGVGHLEGTSLPVGGETTHAILFGHRGLPSAKLFTDLDQLEVGDTFQITVLDRVLVYEVTQTDVVLPEELNGLTAESDKDQVTLVTCTPYGVNSHRLLIHGERVQ
;
A
#
# COMPACT_ATOMS: atom_id res chain seq x y z
N MET A 1 -5.41 -9.47 56.60
CA MET A 1 -4.38 -9.04 55.65
C MET A 1 -4.41 -9.88 54.36
N LYS A 2 -4.23 -11.20 54.40
CA LYS A 2 -4.21 -12.08 53.18
C LYS A 2 -5.39 -11.92 52.26
N ARG A 3 -6.62 -11.80 52.75
CA ARG A 3 -7.86 -11.65 51.95
C ARG A 3 -7.90 -10.33 51.16
N LYS A 4 -7.45 -9.20 51.74
CA LYS A 4 -7.34 -7.90 51.06
C LYS A 4 -6.29 -7.92 49.93
N ILE A 5 -5.14 -8.61 50.20
CA ILE A 5 -4.09 -8.76 49.17
C ILE A 5 -4.59 -9.59 47.99
N LEU A 6 -5.31 -10.70 48.25
CA LEU A 6 -5.91 -11.53 47.21
C LEU A 6 -6.95 -10.74 46.34
N THR A 7 -7.77 -9.92 47.00
CA THR A 7 -8.75 -9.07 46.29
C THR A 7 -8.05 -8.04 45.41
N VAL A 8 -7.03 -7.36 45.90
CA VAL A 8 -6.23 -6.39 45.11
C VAL A 8 -5.55 -7.09 43.94
N LEU A 9 -4.96 -8.26 44.16
CA LEU A 9 -4.32 -9.04 43.10
C LEU A 9 -5.32 -9.47 42.03
N ALA A 10 -6.53 -9.91 42.42
CA ALA A 10 -7.57 -10.28 41.49
C ALA A 10 -8.06 -9.08 40.65
N ILE A 11 -8.19 -7.89 41.26
CA ILE A 11 -8.53 -6.66 40.56
C ILE A 11 -7.42 -6.30 39.56
N LEU A 12 -6.15 -6.34 39.96
CA LEU A 12 -5.02 -6.03 39.07
C LEU A 12 -4.96 -7.01 37.88
N LEU A 13 -5.17 -8.30 38.11
CA LEU A 13 -5.22 -9.30 37.05
C LEU A 13 -6.42 -9.07 36.11
N GLY A 14 -7.57 -8.70 36.68
CA GLY A 14 -8.75 -8.34 35.88
C GLY A 14 -8.52 -7.12 35.00
N LEU A 15 -7.88 -6.07 35.53
CA LEU A 15 -7.52 -4.87 34.78
C LEU A 15 -6.48 -5.17 33.69
N ALA A 16 -5.48 -5.98 34.00
CA ALA A 16 -4.48 -6.42 33.03
C ALA A 16 -5.13 -7.23 31.89
N GLY A 17 -6.01 -8.20 32.23
CA GLY A 17 -6.76 -8.97 31.24
C GLY A 17 -7.65 -8.10 30.35
N LEU A 18 -8.35 -7.12 30.93
CA LEU A 18 -9.14 -6.16 30.19
C LEU A 18 -8.28 -5.31 29.26
N GLY A 19 -7.09 -4.88 29.73
CA GLY A 19 -6.13 -4.14 28.90
C GLY A 19 -5.68 -4.94 27.67
N VAL A 20 -5.37 -6.22 27.85
CA VAL A 20 -5.00 -7.13 26.74
C VAL A 20 -6.16 -7.30 25.75
N LEU A 21 -7.38 -7.46 26.25
CA LEU A 21 -8.58 -7.60 25.38
C LEU A 21 -8.88 -6.34 24.57
N LEU A 22 -8.66 -5.15 25.16
CA LEU A 22 -8.95 -3.88 24.49
C LEU A 22 -7.80 -3.42 23.58
N TYR A 23 -6.58 -3.96 23.78
CA TYR A 23 -5.39 -3.53 23.05
C TYR A 23 -5.58 -3.50 21.51
N PRO A 24 -6.07 -4.56 20.84
CA PRO A 24 -6.21 -4.54 19.39
C PRO A 24 -7.16 -3.45 18.89
N SER A 25 -8.27 -3.23 19.61
CA SER A 25 -9.27 -2.23 19.23
C SER A 25 -8.74 -0.80 19.39
N VAL A 26 -8.07 -0.52 20.51
CA VAL A 26 -7.50 0.81 20.79
C VAL A 26 -6.34 1.09 19.84
N SER A 27 -5.45 0.12 19.63
CA SER A 27 -4.30 0.26 18.73
C SER A 27 -4.74 0.50 17.29
N ASN A 28 -5.68 -0.29 16.78
CA ASN A 28 -6.25 -0.10 15.45
C ASN A 28 -6.93 1.27 15.28
N TRP A 29 -7.67 1.75 16.30
CA TRP A 29 -8.26 3.08 16.27
C TRP A 29 -7.19 4.19 16.20
N MET A 30 -6.10 4.06 16.98
CA MET A 30 -4.99 5.01 16.95
C MET A 30 -4.29 5.01 15.60
N GLU A 31 -4.03 3.84 15.02
CA GLU A 31 -3.37 3.71 13.71
C GLU A 31 -4.24 4.28 12.58
N GLN A 32 -5.54 3.99 12.57
CA GLN A 32 -6.47 4.63 11.63
C GLN A 32 -6.51 6.16 11.78
N ALA A 33 -6.38 6.68 13.01
CA ALA A 33 -6.32 8.13 13.23
C ALA A 33 -5.02 8.73 12.67
N LYS A 34 -3.89 8.02 12.76
CA LYS A 34 -2.60 8.39 12.16
C LYS A 34 -2.70 8.38 10.64
N GLN A 35 -3.20 7.30 10.04
CA GLN A 35 -3.39 7.15 8.60
C GLN A 35 -4.28 8.26 8.01
N ARG A 36 -5.40 8.58 8.68
CA ARG A 36 -6.25 9.71 8.27
C ARG A 36 -5.52 11.05 8.31
N ARG A 37 -4.67 11.29 9.31
CA ARG A 37 -3.88 12.53 9.39
C ARG A 37 -2.86 12.61 8.25
N GLN A 38 -2.19 11.53 7.92
CA GLN A 38 -1.22 11.46 6.82
C GLN A 38 -1.90 11.71 5.48
N ILE A 39 -3.05 11.08 5.22
CA ILE A 39 -3.83 11.35 4.01
C ILE A 39 -4.33 12.81 3.97
N ALA A 40 -4.78 13.37 5.10
CA ALA A 40 -5.22 14.75 5.17
C ALA A 40 -4.05 15.73 4.89
N ALA A 41 -2.87 15.47 5.45
CA ALA A 41 -1.67 16.26 5.19
C ALA A 41 -1.27 16.20 3.70
N TYR A 42 -1.28 15.00 3.12
CA TYR A 42 -1.05 14.82 1.68
C TYR A 42 -2.05 15.62 0.82
N GLN A 43 -3.36 15.55 1.15
CA GLN A 43 -4.40 16.29 0.44
C GLN A 43 -4.23 17.82 0.59
N GLU A 44 -3.81 18.29 1.76
CA GLU A 44 -3.52 19.71 2.01
C GLU A 44 -2.30 20.17 1.20
N ALA A 45 -1.21 19.40 1.22
CA ALA A 45 -0.03 19.68 0.42
C ALA A 45 -0.35 19.72 -1.08
N GLN A 46 -1.16 18.78 -1.55
CA GLN A 46 -1.66 18.74 -2.93
C GLN A 46 -2.50 20.00 -3.26
N ALA A 47 -3.41 20.40 -2.37
CA ALA A 47 -4.28 21.55 -2.59
C ALA A 47 -3.50 22.89 -2.66
N GLN A 48 -2.42 22.99 -1.89
CA GLN A 48 -1.54 24.17 -1.87
C GLN A 48 -0.49 24.15 -2.99
N MET A 49 -0.27 23.00 -3.63
CA MET A 49 0.73 22.83 -4.67
C MET A 49 0.30 23.53 -5.96
N GLU A 50 1.22 24.29 -6.56
CA GLU A 50 1.00 24.88 -7.88
C GLU A 50 0.71 23.81 -8.95
N GLN A 51 -0.24 24.07 -9.84
CA GLN A 51 -0.60 23.15 -10.92
C GLN A 51 0.61 22.71 -11.76
N LYS A 52 1.53 23.63 -12.01
CA LYS A 52 2.77 23.34 -12.77
C LYS A 52 3.62 22.29 -12.07
N ARG A 53 3.74 22.37 -10.72
CA ARG A 53 4.50 21.38 -9.93
C ARG A 53 3.82 20.00 -9.94
N ARG A 54 2.49 19.95 -9.77
CA ARG A 54 1.74 18.67 -9.88
C ARG A 54 1.94 18.01 -11.24
N ALA A 55 1.79 18.79 -12.32
CA ALA A 55 2.01 18.30 -13.66
C ALA A 55 3.45 17.79 -13.88
N ALA A 56 4.45 18.45 -13.29
CA ALA A 56 5.83 18.00 -13.36
C ALA A 56 6.04 16.66 -12.64
N LEU A 57 5.53 16.51 -11.41
CA LEU A 57 5.63 15.25 -10.65
C LEU A 57 4.95 14.08 -11.38
N LEU A 58 3.76 14.30 -11.94
CA LEU A 58 3.08 13.28 -12.74
C LEU A 58 3.84 12.93 -14.01
N SER A 59 4.38 13.94 -14.71
CA SER A 59 5.21 13.71 -15.91
C SER A 59 6.51 12.95 -15.61
N GLU A 60 7.12 13.18 -14.47
CA GLU A 60 8.29 12.40 -14.00
C GLU A 60 7.91 10.94 -13.76
N ALA A 61 6.77 10.69 -13.10
CA ALA A 61 6.26 9.35 -12.86
C ALA A 61 5.85 8.62 -14.15
N ASP A 62 5.20 9.31 -15.09
CA ASP A 62 4.86 8.75 -16.42
C ASP A 62 6.14 8.34 -17.18
N ARG A 63 7.18 9.17 -17.15
CA ARG A 63 8.48 8.85 -17.79
C ARG A 63 9.19 7.66 -17.12
N TYR A 64 9.06 7.53 -15.80
CA TYR A 64 9.58 6.36 -15.07
C TYR A 64 8.88 5.09 -15.56
N ASN A 65 7.54 5.09 -15.63
CA ASN A 65 6.76 3.96 -16.10
C ASN A 65 7.08 3.60 -17.56
N GLN A 66 7.17 4.60 -18.43
CA GLN A 66 7.56 4.39 -19.83
C GLN A 66 8.95 3.76 -19.92
N LYS A 67 9.92 4.28 -19.19
CA LYS A 67 11.29 3.79 -19.19
C LYS A 67 11.40 2.36 -18.65
N LEU A 68 10.63 2.04 -17.59
CA LEU A 68 10.54 0.69 -17.03
C LEU A 68 10.03 -0.30 -18.09
N ALA A 69 8.96 0.06 -18.81
CA ALA A 69 8.39 -0.76 -19.87
C ALA A 69 9.34 -0.92 -21.07
N GLU A 70 9.96 0.18 -21.54
CA GLU A 70 10.93 0.17 -22.65
C GLU A 70 12.16 -0.70 -22.37
N LEU A 71 12.67 -0.69 -21.15
CA LEU A 71 13.84 -1.47 -20.74
C LEU A 71 13.49 -2.92 -20.37
N GLY A 72 12.19 -3.23 -20.22
CA GLY A 72 11.73 -4.56 -19.79
C GLY A 72 12.23 -4.95 -18.40
N ILE A 73 12.46 -3.97 -17.54
CA ILE A 73 12.92 -4.20 -16.16
C ILE A 73 11.72 -4.63 -15.31
N SER A 74 11.93 -5.70 -14.54
CA SER A 74 10.99 -6.14 -13.50
C SER A 74 11.67 -6.11 -12.14
N PHE A 75 10.88 -6.07 -11.07
CA PHE A 75 11.38 -5.89 -9.70
C PHE A 75 12.38 -6.98 -9.25
N ASP A 76 12.27 -8.19 -9.77
CA ASP A 76 13.18 -9.32 -9.48
C ASP A 76 14.55 -9.17 -10.18
N MET A 77 14.66 -8.26 -11.16
CA MET A 77 15.89 -7.95 -11.89
C MET A 77 16.56 -6.66 -11.41
N LEU A 78 15.97 -5.97 -10.41
CA LEU A 78 16.36 -4.62 -10.02
C LEU A 78 17.69 -4.61 -9.23
N GLY A 79 18.79 -4.41 -9.93
CA GLY A 79 20.13 -4.15 -9.37
C GLY A 79 20.52 -2.68 -9.48
N GLU A 80 21.75 -2.35 -9.08
CA GLU A 80 22.26 -0.97 -9.11
C GLU A 80 22.29 -0.38 -10.53
N ALA A 81 22.62 -1.19 -11.54
CA ALA A 81 22.66 -0.74 -12.93
C ALA A 81 21.26 -0.41 -13.46
N GLU A 82 20.27 -1.23 -13.12
CA GLU A 82 18.87 -1.01 -13.48
C GLU A 82 18.32 0.23 -12.77
N LYS A 83 18.63 0.43 -11.48
CA LYS A 83 18.26 1.65 -10.74
C LYS A 83 18.87 2.91 -11.36
N GLU A 84 20.14 2.87 -11.74
CA GLU A 84 20.80 3.98 -12.45
C GLU A 84 20.12 4.22 -13.81
N ALA A 85 19.78 3.16 -14.54
CA ALA A 85 19.06 3.25 -15.82
C ALA A 85 17.66 3.87 -15.65
N LEU A 86 17.01 3.72 -14.51
CA LEU A 86 15.67 4.25 -14.22
C LEU A 86 15.66 5.68 -13.66
N LEU A 87 16.79 6.34 -13.45
CA LEU A 87 16.83 7.73 -13.00
C LEU A 87 16.05 8.66 -13.96
N ILE A 88 15.23 9.53 -13.40
CA ILE A 88 14.48 10.56 -14.11
C ILE A 88 15.03 11.93 -13.74
N ASP A 89 15.70 12.60 -14.67
CA ASP A 89 16.38 13.88 -14.44
C ASP A 89 17.36 13.84 -13.24
N GLY A 90 18.00 12.67 -13.01
CA GLY A 90 18.89 12.44 -11.88
C GLY A 90 18.21 12.08 -10.57
N LYS A 91 16.87 11.98 -10.54
CA LYS A 91 16.10 11.56 -9.39
C LYS A 91 15.96 10.04 -9.35
N SER A 92 16.11 9.47 -8.16
CA SER A 92 15.84 8.07 -7.87
C SER A 92 14.34 7.81 -7.66
N TYR A 93 13.94 6.55 -7.65
CA TYR A 93 12.58 6.13 -7.36
C TYR A 93 11.99 6.80 -6.11
N ASP A 94 12.76 6.85 -5.01
CA ASP A 94 12.30 7.42 -3.73
C ASP A 94 12.07 8.94 -3.78
N GLU A 95 12.56 9.62 -4.81
CA GLU A 95 12.41 11.06 -5.00
C GLU A 95 11.24 11.43 -5.94
N LEU A 96 10.62 10.42 -6.59
CA LEU A 96 9.46 10.63 -7.47
C LEU A 96 8.16 10.71 -6.65
N LEU A 97 7.18 11.47 -7.13
CA LEU A 97 5.86 11.65 -6.50
C LEU A 97 5.88 12.19 -5.06
N LEU A 98 6.98 12.76 -4.58
CA LEU A 98 7.03 13.40 -3.27
C LEU A 98 6.25 14.73 -3.28
N ALA A 99 5.02 14.70 -2.78
CA ALA A 99 4.20 15.92 -2.58
C ALA A 99 4.64 16.70 -1.34
N GLU A 100 5.13 16.00 -0.33
CA GLU A 100 5.64 16.51 0.95
C GLU A 100 6.69 15.55 1.54
N ASP A 101 7.29 15.92 2.66
CA ASP A 101 8.35 15.12 3.33
C ASP A 101 7.82 13.85 4.05
N SER A 102 6.52 13.56 4.00
CA SER A 102 5.92 12.38 4.65
C SER A 102 6.22 11.05 3.95
N GLY A 103 6.75 11.07 2.72
CA GLY A 103 6.97 9.88 1.90
C GLY A 103 5.69 9.26 1.33
N VAL A 104 4.53 9.91 1.50
CA VAL A 104 3.25 9.47 0.93
C VAL A 104 3.19 9.87 -0.55
N MET A 105 3.05 8.87 -1.44
CA MET A 105 2.90 9.12 -2.89
C MET A 105 1.43 9.21 -3.33
N GLY A 106 0.51 8.70 -2.52
CA GLY A 106 -0.93 8.66 -2.82
C GLY A 106 -1.69 7.89 -1.75
N TYR A 107 -2.93 7.53 -2.03
CA TYR A 107 -3.71 6.68 -1.13
C TYR A 107 -4.64 5.72 -1.89
N LEU A 108 -4.85 4.54 -1.29
CA LEU A 108 -5.74 3.48 -1.74
C LEU A 108 -7.06 3.54 -0.97
N GLU A 109 -8.19 3.41 -1.67
CA GLU A 109 -9.53 3.28 -1.10
C GLU A 109 -10.22 2.03 -1.63
N ILE A 110 -10.82 1.24 -0.72
CA ILE A 110 -11.62 0.05 -1.02
C ILE A 110 -12.92 0.14 -0.22
N GLU A 111 -14.00 0.57 -0.87
CA GLU A 111 -15.26 0.84 -0.17
C GLU A 111 -15.89 -0.41 0.45
N LYS A 112 -15.86 -1.54 -0.27
CA LYS A 112 -16.45 -2.81 0.19
C LYS A 112 -15.99 -3.20 1.60
N ILE A 113 -14.71 -2.96 1.91
CA ILE A 113 -14.11 -3.29 3.21
C ILE A 113 -13.84 -2.06 4.10
N LYS A 114 -14.34 -0.89 3.67
CA LYS A 114 -14.17 0.41 4.37
C LYS A 114 -12.71 0.71 4.68
N LEU A 115 -11.84 0.53 3.69
CA LEU A 115 -10.41 0.73 3.80
C LEU A 115 -10.01 2.03 3.11
N LYS A 116 -9.15 2.82 3.78
CA LYS A 116 -8.47 3.97 3.19
C LYS A 116 -7.07 4.07 3.80
N LEU A 117 -6.04 3.84 2.99
CA LEU A 117 -4.65 3.73 3.42
C LEU A 117 -3.73 4.61 2.58
N PRO A 118 -2.72 5.27 3.20
CA PRO A 118 -1.65 5.93 2.45
C PRO A 118 -0.78 4.90 1.74
N ILE A 119 -0.24 5.29 0.58
CA ILE A 119 0.73 4.49 -0.19
C ILE A 119 2.10 5.13 -0.02
N TYR A 120 3.08 4.34 0.38
CA TYR A 120 4.47 4.74 0.60
C TYR A 120 5.41 4.13 -0.44
N HIS A 121 6.58 4.73 -0.61
CA HIS A 121 7.68 4.14 -1.37
C HIS A 121 8.24 2.91 -0.64
N GLY A 122 8.53 1.86 -1.42
CA GLY A 122 9.13 0.63 -0.93
C GLY A 122 8.20 -0.21 -0.06
N VAL A 123 8.72 -1.35 0.36
CA VAL A 123 8.03 -2.36 1.18
C VAL A 123 8.76 -2.59 2.50
N SER A 124 9.36 -1.52 3.05
CA SER A 124 10.00 -1.56 4.37
C SER A 124 8.97 -1.86 5.47
N GLU A 125 9.44 -2.40 6.60
CA GLU A 125 8.57 -2.68 7.75
C GLU A 125 7.82 -1.43 8.21
N GLU A 126 8.50 -0.27 8.24
CA GLU A 126 7.90 1.01 8.62
C GLU A 126 6.76 1.44 7.68
N ALA A 127 6.94 1.29 6.35
CA ALA A 127 5.92 1.58 5.36
C ALA A 127 4.71 0.65 5.52
N LEU A 128 4.96 -0.65 5.67
CA LEU A 128 3.91 -1.67 5.78
C LEU A 128 3.15 -1.65 7.11
N GLU A 129 3.76 -1.18 8.21
CA GLU A 129 3.07 -0.93 9.47
C GLU A 129 2.14 0.30 9.40
N SER A 130 2.52 1.30 8.61
CA SER A 130 1.80 2.57 8.50
C SER A 130 0.73 2.59 7.42
N GLY A 131 0.82 1.74 6.39
CA GLY A 131 -0.10 1.73 5.26
C GLY A 131 0.21 0.66 4.23
N VAL A 132 0.24 1.06 2.99
CA VAL A 132 0.52 0.22 1.81
C VAL A 132 1.88 0.61 1.26
N GLY A 133 2.73 -0.38 0.99
CA GLY A 133 4.03 -0.19 0.37
C GLY A 133 3.97 -0.46 -1.14
N HIS A 134 4.49 0.45 -1.95
CA HIS A 134 4.67 0.24 -3.39
C HIS A 134 5.99 -0.47 -3.66
N LEU A 135 5.97 -1.54 -4.43
CA LEU A 135 7.17 -2.33 -4.76
C LEU A 135 8.03 -1.60 -5.79
N GLU A 136 9.26 -1.22 -5.42
CA GLU A 136 10.25 -0.65 -6.34
C GLU A 136 10.53 -1.61 -7.51
N GLY A 137 10.70 -1.09 -8.72
CA GLY A 137 10.86 -1.90 -9.93
C GLY A 137 9.54 -2.36 -10.56
N THR A 138 8.41 -1.89 -10.04
CA THR A 138 7.10 -1.95 -10.70
C THR A 138 6.65 -0.55 -11.10
N SER A 139 5.61 -0.45 -11.94
CA SER A 139 5.11 0.86 -12.38
C SER A 139 4.61 1.68 -11.21
N LEU A 140 4.97 2.96 -11.14
CA LEU A 140 4.37 3.91 -10.19
C LEU A 140 2.85 3.95 -10.42
N PRO A 141 2.03 4.09 -9.35
CA PRO A 141 0.58 3.92 -9.42
C PRO A 141 -0.14 5.18 -9.97
N VAL A 142 0.35 5.68 -11.10
CA VAL A 142 -0.20 6.86 -11.81
C VAL A 142 -1.00 6.48 -13.05
N GLY A 143 -1.16 5.17 -13.29
CA GLY A 143 -1.84 4.62 -14.47
C GLY A 143 -1.03 4.75 -15.75
N GLY A 144 -1.60 4.31 -16.84
CA GLY A 144 -1.02 4.36 -18.19
C GLY A 144 -1.04 3.01 -18.91
N GLU A 145 -0.89 3.03 -20.21
CA GLU A 145 -0.78 1.81 -21.02
C GLU A 145 0.51 1.06 -20.70
N THR A 146 0.44 -0.27 -20.63
CA THR A 146 1.57 -1.15 -20.31
C THR A 146 2.17 -0.84 -18.95
N THR A 147 1.30 -0.61 -17.94
CA THR A 147 1.70 -0.39 -16.55
C THR A 147 1.16 -1.47 -15.61
N HIS A 148 1.97 -1.84 -14.62
CA HIS A 148 1.54 -2.74 -13.55
C HIS A 148 2.18 -2.28 -12.23
N ALA A 149 1.38 -1.70 -11.34
CA ALA A 149 1.81 -1.33 -10.00
C ALA A 149 1.52 -2.47 -9.01
N ILE A 150 2.48 -2.79 -8.14
CA ILE A 150 2.31 -3.83 -7.11
C ILE A 150 2.33 -3.16 -5.73
N LEU A 151 1.26 -3.37 -4.97
CA LEU A 151 1.03 -2.75 -3.68
C LEU A 151 0.92 -3.81 -2.58
N PHE A 152 1.81 -3.73 -1.60
CA PHE A 152 1.85 -4.65 -0.46
C PHE A 152 1.20 -4.05 0.78
N GLY A 153 0.49 -4.88 1.53
CA GLY A 153 -0.04 -4.52 2.84
C GLY A 153 -0.05 -5.71 3.79
N HIS A 154 0.19 -5.45 5.06
CA HIS A 154 0.13 -6.48 6.09
C HIS A 154 -1.28 -7.03 6.31
N ARG A 155 -1.35 -8.31 6.71
CA ARG A 155 -2.56 -8.98 7.16
C ARG A 155 -2.34 -9.56 8.55
N GLY A 156 -3.30 -9.31 9.44
CA GLY A 156 -3.29 -9.92 10.77
C GLY A 156 -2.37 -9.25 11.80
N LEU A 157 -2.01 -7.99 11.59
CA LEU A 157 -1.33 -7.21 12.63
C LEU A 157 -2.31 -6.88 13.77
N PRO A 158 -1.97 -7.18 15.04
CA PRO A 158 -2.82 -6.82 16.17
C PRO A 158 -3.01 -5.30 16.33
N SER A 159 -2.08 -4.51 15.79
CA SER A 159 -2.04 -3.06 15.91
C SER A 159 -2.86 -2.33 14.83
N ALA A 160 -3.05 -2.93 13.65
CA ALA A 160 -3.67 -2.26 12.51
C ALA A 160 -4.43 -3.24 11.61
N LYS A 161 -5.59 -2.81 11.10
CA LYS A 161 -6.43 -3.63 10.23
C LYS A 161 -5.77 -3.88 8.87
N LEU A 162 -5.20 -2.85 8.25
CA LEU A 162 -4.56 -2.89 6.94
C LEU A 162 -5.31 -3.81 5.94
N PHE A 163 -4.62 -4.76 5.28
CA PHE A 163 -5.22 -5.70 4.33
C PHE A 163 -5.87 -6.95 4.98
N THR A 164 -6.24 -6.87 6.26
CA THR A 164 -6.83 -8.02 6.97
C THR A 164 -8.07 -8.57 6.27
N ASP A 165 -8.91 -7.71 5.72
CA ASP A 165 -10.16 -8.07 5.05
C ASP A 165 -10.04 -8.11 3.52
N LEU A 166 -8.83 -8.11 2.96
CA LEU A 166 -8.62 -8.08 1.50
C LEU A 166 -9.22 -9.30 0.80
N ASP A 167 -9.33 -10.44 1.49
CA ASP A 167 -9.95 -11.67 1.02
C ASP A 167 -11.47 -11.61 0.82
N GLN A 168 -12.10 -10.50 1.20
CA GLN A 168 -13.52 -10.24 0.90
C GLN A 168 -13.74 -9.67 -0.51
N LEU A 169 -12.67 -9.29 -1.23
CA LEU A 169 -12.79 -8.82 -2.59
C LEU A 169 -12.99 -9.99 -3.56
N GLU A 170 -13.93 -9.81 -4.46
CA GLU A 170 -14.30 -10.76 -5.50
C GLU A 170 -14.19 -10.08 -6.87
N VAL A 171 -14.12 -10.87 -7.94
CA VAL A 171 -14.15 -10.38 -9.33
C VAL A 171 -15.39 -9.50 -9.55
N GLY A 172 -15.18 -8.30 -10.11
CA GLY A 172 -16.19 -7.26 -10.31
C GLY A 172 -16.26 -6.22 -9.20
N ASP A 173 -15.60 -6.43 -8.05
CA ASP A 173 -15.44 -5.36 -7.05
C ASP A 173 -14.47 -4.29 -7.55
N THR A 174 -14.53 -3.10 -6.96
CA THR A 174 -13.66 -2.01 -7.36
C THR A 174 -12.83 -1.47 -6.19
N PHE A 175 -11.66 -0.96 -6.52
CA PHE A 175 -10.85 -0.14 -5.64
C PHE A 175 -10.31 1.09 -6.37
N GLN A 176 -9.92 2.10 -5.62
CA GLN A 176 -9.49 3.38 -6.16
C GLN A 176 -8.10 3.76 -5.62
N ILE A 177 -7.27 4.26 -6.51
CA ILE A 177 -5.98 4.87 -6.14
C ILE A 177 -6.06 6.36 -6.50
N THR A 178 -5.66 7.22 -5.57
CA THR A 178 -5.53 8.66 -5.82
C THR A 178 -4.07 9.06 -5.65
N VAL A 179 -3.49 9.61 -6.73
CA VAL A 179 -2.15 10.18 -6.75
C VAL A 179 -2.22 11.59 -7.31
N LEU A 180 -1.89 12.57 -6.51
CA LEU A 180 -2.09 13.99 -6.83
C LEU A 180 -3.52 14.23 -7.31
N ASP A 181 -3.73 14.75 -8.52
CA ASP A 181 -5.04 15.02 -9.12
C ASP A 181 -5.58 13.87 -9.99
N ARG A 182 -4.87 12.74 -10.07
CA ARG A 182 -5.35 11.54 -10.74
C ARG A 182 -6.14 10.66 -9.79
N VAL A 183 -7.35 10.32 -10.18
CA VAL A 183 -8.22 9.34 -9.52
C VAL A 183 -8.38 8.17 -10.46
N LEU A 184 -7.90 7.01 -10.05
CA LEU A 184 -7.76 5.81 -10.87
C LEU A 184 -8.63 4.72 -10.27
N VAL A 185 -9.65 4.26 -11.00
CA VAL A 185 -10.55 3.18 -10.56
C VAL A 185 -10.19 1.89 -11.26
N TYR A 186 -9.98 0.84 -10.48
CA TYR A 186 -9.65 -0.50 -10.95
C TYR A 186 -10.77 -1.47 -10.57
N GLU A 187 -11.16 -2.34 -11.49
CA GLU A 187 -12.06 -3.45 -11.24
C GLU A 187 -11.25 -4.72 -11.03
N VAL A 188 -11.60 -5.50 -10.02
CA VAL A 188 -10.96 -6.80 -9.74
C VAL A 188 -11.31 -7.77 -10.86
N THR A 189 -10.30 -8.24 -11.57
CA THR A 189 -10.44 -9.18 -12.69
C THR A 189 -10.10 -10.61 -12.31
N GLN A 190 -9.23 -10.81 -11.29
CA GLN A 190 -8.77 -12.12 -10.85
C GLN A 190 -8.30 -12.07 -9.40
N THR A 191 -8.41 -13.21 -8.70
CA THR A 191 -7.84 -13.40 -7.37
C THR A 191 -7.07 -14.71 -7.32
N ASP A 192 -5.82 -14.67 -6.81
CA ASP A 192 -4.95 -15.84 -6.74
C ASP A 192 -4.36 -16.03 -5.35
N VAL A 193 -4.02 -17.28 -5.04
CA VAL A 193 -3.23 -17.63 -3.86
C VAL A 193 -2.00 -18.39 -4.35
N VAL A 194 -0.82 -17.79 -4.14
CA VAL A 194 0.45 -18.28 -4.65
C VAL A 194 1.48 -18.43 -3.53
N LEU A 195 2.56 -19.15 -3.80
CA LEU A 195 3.72 -19.18 -2.92
C LEU A 195 4.50 -17.83 -3.00
N PRO A 196 5.23 -17.44 -1.93
CA PRO A 196 5.98 -16.18 -1.94
C PRO A 196 6.95 -16.02 -3.12
N GLU A 197 7.57 -17.10 -3.56
CA GLU A 197 8.50 -17.15 -4.70
C GLU A 197 7.83 -17.06 -6.08
N GLU A 198 6.51 -17.28 -6.16
CA GLU A 198 5.75 -17.19 -7.42
C GLU A 198 5.32 -15.76 -7.78
N LEU A 199 5.65 -14.78 -6.94
CA LEU A 199 5.43 -13.35 -7.24
C LEU A 199 6.29 -12.86 -8.42
N ASN A 200 7.40 -13.53 -8.71
CA ASN A 200 8.36 -13.14 -9.76
C ASN A 200 7.80 -13.16 -11.20
N GLY A 201 6.55 -13.54 -11.39
CA GLY A 201 5.88 -13.53 -12.70
C GLY A 201 4.98 -12.31 -12.94
N LEU A 202 4.88 -11.38 -11.99
CA LEU A 202 4.02 -10.21 -12.10
C LEU A 202 4.69 -9.12 -12.94
N THR A 203 4.44 -9.13 -14.24
CA THR A 203 4.94 -8.13 -15.19
C THR A 203 3.79 -7.32 -15.78
N ALA A 204 4.09 -6.15 -16.35
CA ALA A 204 3.11 -5.37 -17.09
C ALA A 204 2.71 -6.10 -18.38
N GLU A 205 1.40 -6.20 -18.63
CA GLU A 205 0.87 -6.68 -19.90
C GLU A 205 0.73 -5.53 -20.90
N SER A 206 1.00 -5.82 -22.18
CA SER A 206 0.85 -4.81 -23.23
C SER A 206 -0.56 -4.24 -23.27
N ASP A 207 -0.65 -2.92 -23.44
CA ASP A 207 -1.88 -2.15 -23.60
C ASP A 207 -2.83 -2.19 -22.38
N LYS A 208 -2.36 -2.68 -21.20
CA LYS A 208 -3.14 -2.71 -19.99
C LYS A 208 -2.61 -1.73 -18.94
N ASP A 209 -3.51 -1.25 -18.10
CA ASP A 209 -3.23 -0.48 -16.89
C ASP A 209 -3.69 -1.33 -15.69
N GLN A 210 -2.71 -1.88 -14.95
CA GLN A 210 -2.96 -2.91 -13.95
C GLN A 210 -2.41 -2.52 -12.58
N VAL A 211 -3.09 -3.00 -11.55
CA VAL A 211 -2.63 -2.95 -10.16
C VAL A 211 -2.87 -4.29 -9.50
N THR A 212 -1.87 -4.81 -8.78
CA THR A 212 -2.06 -5.98 -7.93
C THR A 212 -1.86 -5.61 -6.46
N LEU A 213 -2.89 -5.88 -5.65
CA LEU A 213 -2.82 -5.78 -4.19
C LEU A 213 -2.34 -7.12 -3.63
N VAL A 214 -1.32 -7.11 -2.79
CA VAL A 214 -0.65 -8.31 -2.27
C VAL A 214 -0.68 -8.32 -0.75
N THR A 215 -1.09 -9.45 -0.17
CA THR A 215 -1.01 -9.66 1.28
C THR A 215 -0.71 -11.11 1.64
N CYS A 216 -0.39 -11.35 2.90
CA CYS A 216 -0.15 -12.72 3.41
C CYS A 216 -1.45 -13.49 3.59
N THR A 217 -1.42 -14.81 3.35
CA THR A 217 -2.54 -15.74 3.58
C THR A 217 -2.03 -17.15 3.90
N PRO A 218 -2.79 -18.05 4.58
CA PRO A 218 -3.97 -17.74 5.41
C PRO A 218 -3.65 -16.84 6.60
N TYR A 219 -4.67 -16.19 7.15
CA TYR A 219 -4.53 -15.33 8.34
C TYR A 219 -3.75 -16.03 9.47
N GLY A 220 -2.71 -15.37 9.99
CA GLY A 220 -1.89 -15.87 11.09
C GLY A 220 -0.91 -17.00 10.73
N VAL A 221 -1.03 -17.64 9.55
CA VAL A 221 -0.11 -18.66 9.05
C VAL A 221 0.91 -18.07 8.08
N ASN A 222 0.45 -17.19 7.18
CA ASN A 222 1.26 -16.37 6.28
C ASN A 222 2.16 -17.18 5.30
N SER A 223 1.79 -18.44 5.01
CA SER A 223 2.57 -19.33 4.16
C SER A 223 2.48 -19.01 2.66
N HIS A 224 1.43 -18.30 2.26
CA HIS A 224 1.16 -17.91 0.87
C HIS A 224 0.95 -16.41 0.75
N ARG A 225 0.75 -15.95 -0.48
CA ARG A 225 0.32 -14.58 -0.81
C ARG A 225 -1.04 -14.63 -1.48
N LEU A 226 -1.95 -13.77 -1.02
CA LEU A 226 -3.20 -13.45 -1.71
C LEU A 226 -2.93 -12.30 -2.65
N LEU A 227 -3.28 -12.46 -3.91
CA LEU A 227 -3.19 -11.48 -4.98
C LEU A 227 -4.60 -11.06 -5.40
N ILE A 228 -4.84 -9.77 -5.45
CA ILE A 228 -6.06 -9.17 -6.00
C ILE A 228 -5.64 -8.35 -7.21
N HIS A 229 -5.92 -8.86 -8.41
CA HIS A 229 -5.57 -8.21 -9.67
C HIS A 229 -6.68 -7.29 -10.11
N GLY A 230 -6.34 -6.03 -10.36
CA GLY A 230 -7.24 -5.02 -10.87
C GLY A 230 -6.80 -4.49 -12.23
N GLU A 231 -7.75 -4.27 -13.12
CA GLU A 231 -7.55 -3.61 -14.41
C GLU A 231 -8.32 -2.30 -14.43
N ARG A 232 -7.75 -1.26 -15.03
CA ARG A 232 -8.28 0.10 -15.04
C ARG A 232 -9.62 0.16 -15.74
N VAL A 233 -10.61 0.81 -15.13
CA VAL A 233 -11.95 1.03 -15.73
C VAL A 233 -12.33 2.50 -15.82
N GLN A 234 -11.66 3.38 -15.06
CA GLN A 234 -11.88 4.84 -15.10
C GLN A 234 -10.63 5.61 -14.65
#